data_6bb7159dc00f217f7807040be1b17c70
#
_entry.id   6bb7159dc00f217f7807040be1b17c70
#
_cell.length_a   1.000
_cell.length_b   1.000
_cell.length_c   1.000
_cell.angle_alpha   90.00
_cell.angle_beta   90.00
_cell.angle_gamma   90.00
#
_symmetry.space_group_name_H-M   'P 1'
#
loop_
_entity.id
_entity.type
_entity.pdbx_description
1 polymer ?
#
loop_
_entity_poly.entity_id
_entity_poly.type
_entity_poly.pdbx_seq_one_letter_code
_entity_poly.pdbx_strand_id
1 'polypeptide(L)'
;MIELPAERMTFMLGVLVNVVTAVVGGLVGSLFKKGIPEKITNAVMVAIGLCVIYIGIDGALKGENTLVLIISMLIGTIIGSLIDIDDKVNKLGLWVEKKFNKGEKKAPIAQGFVTATLLFCVGSMTVVGSLNAGLLGDNQMLYTKAILDLFSGTVIATSCGIGVVFSGIS
;
A
#
# COMPACT_ATOMS: atom_id res chain seq x y z
N MET A 1 0.09 -20.69 -28.64
CA MET A 1 0.64 -19.38 -28.22
C MET A 1 -0.59 -18.50 -27.96
N ILE A 2 -0.95 -18.30 -26.67
CA ILE A 2 -2.14 -17.53 -26.31
C ILE A 2 -1.73 -16.08 -26.41
N GLU A 3 -2.17 -15.40 -27.47
CA GLU A 3 -2.05 -13.94 -27.56
C GLU A 3 -2.95 -13.34 -26.46
N LEU A 4 -2.34 -12.90 -25.38
CA LEU A 4 -3.03 -12.10 -24.36
C LEU A 4 -3.44 -10.78 -25.02
N PRO A 5 -4.73 -10.41 -25.02
CA PRO A 5 -5.16 -9.15 -25.61
C PRO A 5 -4.39 -7.98 -24.97
N ALA A 6 -4.04 -6.97 -25.75
CA ALA A 6 -3.23 -5.82 -25.35
C ALA A 6 -3.73 -5.16 -24.05
N GLU A 7 -5.03 -5.19 -23.81
CA GLU A 7 -5.67 -4.70 -22.58
C GLU A 7 -5.23 -5.46 -21.32
N ARG A 8 -5.05 -6.78 -21.39
CA ARG A 8 -4.54 -7.56 -20.25
C ARG A 8 -3.05 -7.29 -19.97
N MET A 9 -2.28 -7.00 -21.01
CA MET A 9 -0.87 -6.60 -20.83
C MET A 9 -0.76 -5.26 -20.12
N THR A 10 -1.64 -4.32 -20.40
CA THR A 10 -1.66 -3.00 -19.76
C THR A 10 -2.02 -3.10 -18.27
N PHE A 11 -2.99 -3.96 -17.92
CA PHE A 11 -3.34 -4.24 -16.52
C PHE A 11 -2.16 -4.82 -15.73
N MET A 12 -1.49 -5.80 -16.30
CA MET A 12 -0.34 -6.43 -15.64
C MET A 12 0.83 -5.46 -15.43
N LEU A 13 1.01 -4.47 -16.33
CA LEU A 13 2.08 -3.48 -16.20
C LEU A 13 1.92 -2.61 -14.93
N GLY A 14 0.73 -2.15 -14.62
CA GLY A 14 0.49 -1.35 -13.41
C GLY A 14 0.82 -2.12 -12.13
N VAL A 15 0.39 -3.38 -12.06
CA VAL A 15 0.68 -4.26 -10.91
C VAL A 15 2.18 -4.57 -10.83
N LEU A 16 2.81 -4.92 -11.94
CA LEU A 16 4.26 -5.21 -11.99
C LEU A 16 5.09 -4.00 -11.54
N VAL A 17 4.76 -2.80 -12.01
CA VAL A 17 5.44 -1.58 -11.59
C VAL A 17 5.29 -1.38 -10.09
N ASN A 18 4.10 -1.59 -9.52
CA ASN A 18 3.88 -1.46 -8.09
C ASN A 18 4.71 -2.47 -7.29
N VAL A 19 4.75 -3.75 -7.70
CA VAL A 19 5.56 -4.78 -7.06
C VAL A 19 7.06 -4.42 -7.12
N VAL A 20 7.54 -4.04 -8.29
CA VAL A 20 8.96 -3.68 -8.47
C VAL A 20 9.34 -2.47 -7.62
N THR A 21 8.51 -1.44 -7.57
CA THR A 21 8.78 -0.24 -6.76
C THR A 21 8.75 -0.54 -5.27
N ALA A 22 7.84 -1.38 -4.78
CA ALA A 22 7.79 -1.82 -3.39
C ALA A 22 9.06 -2.61 -3.00
N VAL A 23 9.49 -3.54 -3.87
CA VAL A 23 10.73 -4.31 -3.66
C VAL A 23 11.96 -3.39 -3.68
N VAL A 24 12.05 -2.49 -4.66
CA VAL A 24 13.18 -1.53 -4.77
C VAL A 24 13.20 -0.61 -3.55
N GLY A 25 12.07 -0.05 -3.13
CA GLY A 25 11.97 0.78 -1.93
C GLY A 25 12.43 0.04 -0.68
N GLY A 26 11.97 -1.20 -0.52
CA GLY A 26 12.39 -2.08 0.58
C GLY A 26 13.90 -2.37 0.57
N LEU A 27 14.48 -2.67 -0.60
CA LEU A 27 15.92 -2.91 -0.76
C LEU A 27 16.73 -1.66 -0.45
N VAL A 28 16.37 -0.52 -1.06
CA VAL A 28 17.05 0.77 -0.83
C VAL A 28 17.00 1.12 0.65
N GLY A 29 15.82 1.05 1.29
CA GLY A 29 15.70 1.31 2.72
C GLY A 29 16.53 0.36 3.59
N SER A 30 16.59 -0.92 3.25
CA SER A 30 17.38 -1.90 3.99
C SER A 30 18.91 -1.71 3.87
N LEU A 31 19.37 -1.10 2.78
CA LEU A 31 20.80 -0.74 2.59
C LEU A 31 21.22 0.42 3.50
N PHE A 32 20.32 1.31 3.86
CA PHE A 32 20.58 2.41 4.78
C PHE A 32 20.54 1.95 6.25
N LYS A 33 21.39 0.96 6.61
CA LYS A 33 21.48 0.36 7.95
C LYS A 33 21.72 1.35 9.11
N LYS A 34 22.23 2.55 8.82
CA LYS A 34 22.44 3.62 9.82
C LYS A 34 21.15 4.39 10.13
N GLY A 35 20.03 4.04 9.47
CA GLY A 35 18.78 4.77 9.55
C GLY A 35 18.83 6.11 8.80
N ILE A 36 17.69 6.53 8.28
CA ILE A 36 17.50 7.90 7.83
C ILE A 36 17.24 8.74 9.07
N PRO A 37 17.79 9.95 9.20
CA PRO A 37 17.50 10.84 10.32
C PRO A 37 15.97 10.96 10.52
N GLU A 38 15.53 10.83 11.76
CA GLU A 38 14.09 10.84 12.11
C GLU A 38 13.36 12.08 11.57
N LYS A 39 14.08 13.22 11.52
CA LYS A 39 13.57 14.46 10.93
C LYS A 39 13.20 14.30 9.45
N ILE A 40 14.02 13.58 8.68
CA ILE A 40 13.76 13.34 7.23
C ILE A 40 12.64 12.34 7.08
N THR A 41 12.64 11.26 7.86
CA THR A 41 11.57 10.26 7.88
C THR A 41 10.21 10.91 8.13
N ASN A 42 10.10 11.73 9.17
CA ASN A 42 8.87 12.43 9.50
C ASN A 42 8.45 13.42 8.40
N ALA A 43 9.40 14.16 7.83
CA ALA A 43 9.10 15.08 6.74
C ALA A 43 8.57 14.34 5.49
N VAL A 44 9.17 13.21 5.12
CA VAL A 44 8.73 12.38 4.00
C VAL A 44 7.34 11.80 4.27
N MET A 45 7.07 11.29 5.47
CA MET A 45 5.75 10.74 5.82
C MET A 45 4.67 11.83 5.82
N VAL A 46 4.96 13.05 6.27
CA VAL A 46 4.04 14.19 6.17
C VAL A 46 3.77 14.54 4.71
N ALA A 47 4.81 14.60 3.87
CA ALA A 47 4.66 14.86 2.43
C ALA A 47 3.80 13.81 1.74
N ILE A 48 4.01 12.51 2.03
CA ILE A 48 3.16 11.41 1.54
C ILE A 48 1.71 11.61 1.99
N GLY A 49 1.48 11.95 3.26
CA GLY A 49 0.14 12.22 3.79
C GLY A 49 -0.56 13.35 3.04
N LEU A 50 0.14 14.45 2.75
CA LEU A 50 -0.39 15.57 1.96
C LEU A 50 -0.71 15.15 0.52
N CYS A 51 0.14 14.34 -0.12
CA CYS A 51 -0.13 13.81 -1.46
C CYS A 51 -1.39 12.93 -1.45
N VAL A 52 -1.57 12.08 -0.45
CA VAL A 52 -2.77 11.22 -0.34
C VAL A 52 -4.04 12.05 -0.15
N ILE A 53 -3.99 13.11 0.67
CA ILE A 53 -5.10 14.06 0.83
C ILE A 53 -5.44 14.73 -0.51
N TYR A 54 -4.42 15.21 -1.24
CA TYR A 54 -4.61 15.82 -2.55
C TYR A 54 -5.28 14.85 -3.54
N ILE A 55 -4.80 13.60 -3.62
CA ILE A 55 -5.37 12.56 -4.48
C ILE A 55 -6.82 12.26 -4.10
N GLY A 56 -7.12 12.21 -2.80
CA GLY A 56 -8.48 12.01 -2.30
C GLY A 56 -9.43 13.14 -2.69
N ILE A 57 -8.98 14.39 -2.59
CA ILE A 57 -9.76 15.58 -3.01
C ILE A 57 -9.95 15.58 -4.53
N ASP A 58 -8.89 15.35 -5.30
CA ASP A 58 -8.94 15.29 -6.76
C ASP A 58 -9.91 14.20 -7.24
N GLY A 59 -9.85 13.01 -6.63
CA GLY A 59 -10.78 11.92 -6.91
C GLY A 59 -12.24 12.26 -6.57
N ALA A 60 -12.46 12.93 -5.44
CA ALA A 60 -13.80 13.38 -5.04
C ALA A 60 -14.38 14.44 -6.00
N LEU A 61 -13.55 15.35 -6.51
CA LEU A 61 -13.95 16.40 -7.43
C LEU A 61 -14.22 15.88 -8.85
N LYS A 62 -13.63 14.76 -9.26
CA LYS A 62 -13.90 14.11 -10.56
C LYS A 62 -15.24 13.38 -10.59
N GLY A 63 -15.88 13.18 -9.44
CA GLY A 63 -17.20 12.58 -9.37
C GLY A 63 -18.27 13.51 -9.95
N GLU A 64 -19.03 13.04 -10.95
CA GLU A 64 -20.10 13.81 -11.58
C GLU A 64 -21.30 14.06 -10.66
N ASN A 65 -21.44 13.27 -9.61
CA ASN A 65 -22.59 13.31 -8.71
C ASN A 65 -22.19 13.30 -7.23
N THR A 66 -22.18 14.47 -6.62
CA THR A 66 -21.82 14.67 -5.21
C THR A 66 -22.73 13.87 -4.25
N LEU A 67 -24.01 13.69 -4.60
CA LEU A 67 -24.93 12.91 -3.77
C LEU A 67 -24.54 11.44 -3.71
N VAL A 68 -24.15 10.87 -4.85
CA VAL A 68 -23.67 9.47 -4.90
C VAL A 68 -22.41 9.32 -4.06
N LEU A 69 -21.49 10.30 -4.12
CA LEU A 69 -20.28 10.31 -3.30
C LEU A 69 -20.65 10.29 -1.80
N ILE A 70 -21.52 11.19 -1.34
CA ILE A 70 -21.91 11.30 0.07
C ILE A 70 -22.60 10.01 0.54
N ILE A 71 -23.57 9.50 -0.22
CA ILE A 71 -24.31 8.30 0.14
C ILE A 71 -23.39 7.08 0.19
N SER A 72 -22.51 6.90 -0.80
CA SER A 72 -21.57 5.77 -0.82
C SER A 72 -20.57 5.83 0.33
N MET A 73 -20.09 7.03 0.69
CA MET A 73 -19.22 7.21 1.87
C MET A 73 -19.93 6.85 3.16
N LEU A 74 -21.17 7.31 3.35
CA LEU A 74 -21.96 7.01 4.57
C LEU A 74 -22.25 5.50 4.67
N ILE A 75 -22.75 4.89 3.61
CA ILE A 75 -23.03 3.45 3.58
C ILE A 75 -21.75 2.64 3.78
N GLY A 76 -20.68 2.99 3.08
CA GLY A 76 -19.37 2.34 3.19
C GLY A 76 -18.82 2.43 4.61
N THR A 77 -18.95 3.58 5.27
CA THR A 77 -18.51 3.77 6.66
C THR A 77 -19.33 2.94 7.63
N ILE A 78 -20.65 2.91 7.47
CA ILE A 78 -21.54 2.11 8.34
C ILE A 78 -21.20 0.62 8.18
N ILE A 79 -21.13 0.13 6.95
CA ILE A 79 -20.81 -1.29 6.69
C ILE A 79 -19.39 -1.62 7.18
N GLY A 80 -18.40 -0.78 6.87
CA GLY A 80 -17.01 -0.98 7.30
C GLY A 80 -16.86 -1.02 8.81
N SER A 81 -17.57 -0.13 9.51
CA SER A 81 -17.59 -0.07 10.98
C SER A 81 -18.30 -1.29 11.61
N LEU A 82 -19.41 -1.75 11.01
CA LEU A 82 -20.13 -2.95 11.48
C LEU A 82 -19.32 -4.24 11.29
N ILE A 83 -18.55 -4.33 10.22
CA ILE A 83 -17.70 -5.50 9.93
C ILE A 83 -16.42 -5.47 10.78
N ASP A 84 -16.05 -4.29 11.29
CA ASP A 84 -14.82 -4.05 12.08
C ASP A 84 -13.57 -4.58 11.37
N ILE A 85 -13.37 -4.07 10.13
CA ILE A 85 -12.29 -4.51 9.25
C ILE A 85 -10.94 -4.20 9.89
N ASP A 86 -10.80 -3.06 10.56
CA ASP A 86 -9.57 -2.64 11.22
C ASP A 86 -9.15 -3.63 12.30
N ASP A 87 -10.07 -4.08 13.14
CA ASP A 87 -9.79 -5.07 14.18
C ASP A 87 -9.39 -6.43 13.58
N LYS A 88 -10.06 -6.86 12.50
CA LYS A 88 -9.72 -8.10 11.80
C LYS A 88 -8.33 -8.04 11.16
N VAL A 89 -8.00 -6.92 10.52
CA VAL A 89 -6.68 -6.69 9.91
C VAL A 89 -5.59 -6.64 11.00
N ASN A 90 -5.84 -5.94 12.10
CA ASN A 90 -4.92 -5.90 13.25
C ASN A 90 -4.74 -7.28 13.87
N LYS A 91 -5.81 -8.06 14.06
CA LYS A 91 -5.73 -9.43 14.57
C LYS A 91 -4.95 -10.35 13.63
N LEU A 92 -5.14 -10.19 12.31
CA LEU A 92 -4.35 -10.91 11.32
C LEU A 92 -2.87 -10.55 11.44
N GLY A 93 -2.55 -9.25 11.54
CA GLY A 93 -1.19 -8.76 11.76
C GLY A 93 -0.55 -9.36 13.00
N LEU A 94 -1.24 -9.29 14.14
CA LEU A 94 -0.77 -9.87 15.42
C LEU A 94 -0.64 -11.40 15.36
N TRP A 95 -1.53 -12.09 14.63
CA TRP A 95 -1.45 -13.53 14.44
C TRP A 95 -0.21 -13.91 13.62
N VAL A 96 0.06 -13.21 12.53
CA VAL A 96 1.27 -13.41 11.72
C VAL A 96 2.52 -13.11 12.54
N GLU A 97 2.55 -11.98 13.26
CA GLU A 97 3.64 -11.63 14.17
C GLU A 97 3.89 -12.73 15.20
N LYS A 98 2.86 -13.23 15.86
CA LYS A 98 2.95 -14.30 16.85
C LYS A 98 3.43 -15.63 16.25
N LYS A 99 3.06 -15.92 15.01
CA LYS A 99 3.46 -17.14 14.31
C LYS A 99 4.93 -17.11 13.88
N PHE A 100 5.42 -15.94 13.50
CA PHE A 100 6.82 -15.76 13.09
C PHE A 100 7.75 -15.43 14.24
N ASN A 101 7.23 -14.94 15.38
CA ASN A 101 7.99 -14.55 16.58
C ASN A 101 8.09 -15.68 17.61
N LYS A 102 8.34 -16.93 17.20
CA LYS A 102 8.56 -18.06 18.12
C LYS A 102 9.94 -18.08 18.81
N GLY A 103 10.73 -17.00 18.70
CA GLY A 103 12.04 -16.87 19.33
C GLY A 103 12.15 -15.62 20.20
N GLU A 104 12.94 -15.69 21.27
CA GLU A 104 13.14 -14.64 22.30
C GLU A 104 13.73 -13.30 21.80
N LYS A 105 14.01 -13.16 20.52
CA LYS A 105 14.40 -11.89 19.89
C LYS A 105 13.28 -11.45 18.94
N LYS A 106 12.59 -10.37 19.29
CA LYS A 106 11.65 -9.66 18.41
C LYS A 106 12.34 -9.49 17.05
N ALA A 107 11.94 -10.28 16.07
CA ALA A 107 12.50 -10.16 14.73
C ALA A 107 11.85 -8.96 14.05
N PRO A 108 12.54 -7.84 13.88
CA PRO A 108 11.99 -6.64 13.21
C PRO A 108 11.53 -6.95 11.79
N ILE A 109 12.02 -8.05 11.23
CA ILE A 109 11.69 -8.55 9.90
C ILE A 109 10.22 -8.97 9.79
N ALA A 110 9.68 -9.69 10.77
CA ALA A 110 8.29 -10.14 10.74
C ALA A 110 7.32 -8.95 10.89
N GLN A 111 7.64 -8.03 11.80
CA GLN A 111 6.86 -6.80 11.97
C GLN A 111 6.90 -5.94 10.70
N GLY A 112 8.07 -5.78 10.08
CA GLY A 112 8.23 -5.05 8.83
C GLY A 112 7.43 -5.66 7.68
N PHE A 113 7.45 -6.99 7.56
CA PHE A 113 6.65 -7.71 6.56
C PHE A 113 5.15 -7.46 6.76
N VAL A 114 4.64 -7.65 7.97
CA VAL A 114 3.21 -7.49 8.26
C VAL A 114 2.77 -6.05 8.04
N THR A 115 3.49 -5.07 8.61
CA THR A 115 3.15 -3.65 8.47
C THR A 115 3.16 -3.22 7.00
N ALA A 116 4.18 -3.61 6.25
CA ALA A 116 4.29 -3.26 4.84
C ALA A 116 3.22 -3.97 3.99
N THR A 117 2.93 -5.25 4.25
CA THR A 117 1.85 -5.97 3.55
C THR A 117 0.49 -5.31 3.79
N LEU A 118 0.18 -4.95 5.03
CA LEU A 118 -1.07 -4.26 5.35
C LEU A 118 -1.15 -2.90 4.66
N LEU A 119 -0.08 -2.13 4.68
CA LEU A 119 -0.04 -0.82 4.05
C LEU A 119 -0.15 -0.91 2.51
N PHE A 120 0.57 -1.85 1.89
CA PHE A 120 0.65 -1.94 0.43
C PHE A 120 -0.52 -2.69 -0.19
N CYS A 121 -1.03 -3.74 0.46
CA CYS A 121 -2.05 -4.60 -0.12
C CYS A 121 -3.48 -4.24 0.28
N VAL A 122 -3.71 -3.71 1.49
CA VAL A 122 -5.06 -3.49 2.03
C VAL A 122 -5.57 -2.06 1.81
N GLY A 123 -4.72 -1.15 1.34
CA GLY A 123 -5.09 0.24 1.08
C GLY A 123 -6.21 0.39 0.04
N SER A 124 -7.11 1.34 0.25
CA SER A 124 -8.20 1.66 -0.69
C SER A 124 -7.70 1.96 -2.11
N MET A 125 -6.53 2.60 -2.24
CA MET A 125 -5.91 2.87 -3.53
C MET A 125 -5.52 1.60 -4.30
N THR A 126 -5.17 0.51 -3.60
CA THR A 126 -4.88 -0.78 -4.23
C THR A 126 -6.15 -1.38 -4.84
N VAL A 127 -7.24 -1.38 -4.07
CA VAL A 127 -8.53 -1.93 -4.51
C VAL A 127 -9.09 -1.13 -5.68
N VAL A 128 -9.21 0.20 -5.52
CA VAL A 128 -9.76 1.07 -6.57
C VAL A 128 -8.84 1.12 -7.80
N GLY A 129 -7.53 1.20 -7.61
CA GLY A 129 -6.56 1.18 -8.70
C GLY A 129 -6.60 -0.11 -9.49
N SER A 130 -6.73 -1.26 -8.83
CA SER A 130 -6.86 -2.56 -9.49
C SER A 130 -8.18 -2.69 -10.25
N LEU A 131 -9.28 -2.17 -9.70
CA LEU A 131 -10.57 -2.13 -10.41
C LEU A 131 -10.52 -1.22 -11.63
N ASN A 132 -9.96 -0.03 -11.52
CA ASN A 132 -9.82 0.89 -12.65
C ASN A 132 -8.92 0.29 -13.75
N ALA A 133 -7.80 -0.30 -13.37
CA ALA A 133 -6.90 -0.97 -14.31
C ALA A 133 -7.59 -2.15 -15.01
N GLY A 134 -8.36 -2.98 -14.26
CA GLY A 134 -9.03 -4.17 -14.81
C GLY A 134 -10.28 -3.87 -15.62
N LEU A 135 -11.06 -2.86 -15.24
CA LEU A 135 -12.35 -2.55 -15.88
C LEU A 135 -12.22 -1.45 -16.95
N LEU A 136 -11.36 -0.47 -16.73
CA LEU A 136 -11.23 0.73 -17.56
C LEU A 136 -9.89 0.79 -18.30
N GLY A 137 -8.94 -0.10 -18.02
CA GLY A 137 -7.59 -0.04 -18.58
C GLY A 137 -6.75 1.12 -18.03
N ASP A 138 -7.24 1.84 -16.99
CA ASP A 138 -6.57 3.00 -16.40
C ASP A 138 -5.66 2.58 -15.24
N ASN A 139 -4.34 2.69 -15.47
CA ASN A 139 -3.31 2.37 -14.51
C ASN A 139 -2.76 3.59 -13.74
N GLN A 140 -3.29 4.79 -13.96
CA GLN A 140 -2.75 6.01 -13.39
C GLN A 140 -2.69 5.96 -11.86
N MET A 141 -3.73 5.41 -11.22
CA MET A 141 -3.78 5.26 -9.77
C MET A 141 -2.74 4.27 -9.25
N LEU A 142 -2.49 3.17 -9.98
CA LEU A 142 -1.45 2.19 -9.62
C LEU A 142 -0.04 2.78 -9.76
N TYR A 143 0.22 3.59 -10.78
CA TYR A 143 1.51 4.26 -10.94
C TYR A 143 1.76 5.30 -9.84
N THR A 144 0.73 6.09 -9.51
CA THR A 144 0.81 7.05 -8.41
C THR A 144 1.09 6.34 -7.09
N LYS A 145 0.36 5.23 -6.84
CA LYS A 145 0.57 4.39 -5.68
C LYS A 145 1.98 3.80 -5.66
N ALA A 146 2.49 3.31 -6.78
CA ALA A 146 3.84 2.75 -6.88
C ALA A 146 4.93 3.74 -6.42
N ILE A 147 4.78 5.02 -6.76
CA ILE A 147 5.70 6.07 -6.28
C ILE A 147 5.57 6.26 -4.77
N LEU A 148 4.35 6.34 -4.24
CA LEU A 148 4.12 6.47 -2.80
C LEU A 148 4.67 5.27 -2.02
N ASP A 149 4.46 4.06 -2.53
CA ASP A 149 4.95 2.81 -1.94
C ASP A 149 6.48 2.72 -1.99
N LEU A 150 7.12 3.26 -3.03
CA LEU A 150 8.58 3.35 -3.10
C LEU A 150 9.16 4.15 -1.92
N PHE A 151 8.61 5.35 -1.69
CA PHE A 151 9.10 6.23 -0.63
C PHE A 151 8.72 5.72 0.77
N SER A 152 7.46 5.33 0.98
CA SER A 152 7.01 4.78 2.27
C SER A 152 7.71 3.46 2.59
N GLY A 153 7.89 2.59 1.59
CA GLY A 153 8.63 1.35 1.71
C GLY A 153 10.09 1.57 2.09
N THR A 154 10.74 2.56 1.47
CA THR A 154 12.12 2.95 1.84
C THR A 154 12.19 3.38 3.30
N VAL A 155 11.29 4.25 3.74
CA VAL A 155 11.24 4.73 5.13
C VAL A 155 10.98 3.60 6.11
N ILE A 156 10.00 2.75 5.85
CA ILE A 156 9.65 1.63 6.73
C ILE A 156 10.79 0.60 6.79
N ALA A 157 11.46 0.35 5.65
CA ALA A 157 12.56 -0.62 5.58
C ALA A 157 13.79 -0.16 6.37
N THR A 158 14.02 1.13 6.56
CA THR A 158 15.11 1.60 7.45
C THR A 158 14.89 1.23 8.90
N SER A 159 13.63 1.14 9.34
CA SER A 159 13.26 0.79 10.72
C SER A 159 13.02 -0.72 10.90
N CYS A 160 12.40 -1.36 9.92
CA CYS A 160 11.96 -2.76 9.98
C CYS A 160 12.86 -3.73 9.20
N GLY A 161 13.84 -3.21 8.46
CA GLY A 161 14.80 -4.02 7.72
C GLY A 161 14.19 -4.73 6.50
N ILE A 162 14.82 -5.86 6.12
CA ILE A 162 14.55 -6.60 4.87
C ILE A 162 13.13 -7.20 4.82
N GLY A 163 12.41 -7.23 5.95
CA GLY A 163 11.03 -7.75 6.01
C GLY A 163 10.08 -7.05 5.03
N VAL A 164 10.32 -5.75 4.77
CA VAL A 164 9.53 -4.95 3.83
C VAL A 164 9.69 -5.43 2.38
N VAL A 165 10.84 -5.96 2.01
CA VAL A 165 11.09 -6.48 0.65
C VAL A 165 10.15 -7.66 0.33
N PHE A 166 9.90 -8.52 1.31
CA PHE A 166 9.02 -9.67 1.13
C PHE A 166 7.55 -9.28 0.98
N SER A 167 7.14 -8.12 1.47
CA SER A 167 5.77 -7.63 1.30
C SER A 167 5.46 -7.21 -0.15
N GLY A 168 6.47 -6.87 -0.94
CA GLY A 168 6.30 -6.57 -2.37
C GLY A 168 5.94 -7.79 -3.22
N ILE A 169 6.08 -9.00 -2.67
CA ILE A 169 5.80 -10.28 -3.37
C ILE A 169 4.44 -10.87 -2.92
N SER A 170 3.86 -10.35 -1.84
CA SER A 170 2.57 -10.80 -1.33
C SER A 170 1.41 -10.11 -2.01
#